data_ea9e9ff79b67aaae3a7b3e44b3f99906
#
_entry.id   ea9e9ff79b67aaae3a7b3e44b3f99906
#
_cell.length_a   1.000
_cell.length_b   1.000
_cell.length_c   1.000
_cell.angle_alpha   90.00
_cell.angle_beta   90.00
_cell.angle_gamma   90.00
#
_symmetry.space_group_name_H-M   'P 1'
#
loop_
_entity.id
_entity.type
_entity.pdbx_description
1 polymer ?
#
loop_
_entity_poly.entity_id
_entity_poly.type
_entity_poly.pdbx_seq_one_letter_code
_entity_poly.pdbx_strand_id
1 'polypeptide(L)'
;MQKADIILRSNAVFSGLSSAPEAGFVAVSGNTILDAGPSDGTCYIGPDTQILDLGDRLICPGFTDVHCFFTGYLLTIAGTDLTACTSAEQVIEAAGAYRQTLAPGATVLARGVRPGLEELTRERLDREFGDVPVILFMEGGESCYMNSAAYREYQFTPDTCWSESYWRLLRYILGQKDFSVPEFKKYLSMMNARGITSVKEMGFDDFYGFTDELKKLEEEQALTARVHFMSQPVGAPMNLEYGRKMRDAFTGSFVRFSGYNQMTDGSISQLEGEMKAPYLCADTCCAKDIDWEGLKADALAADREDFRFSLHAQGDGAIGKTVDIFAQCRKGPDGKLKNRQAITDLECSDPADLERMGALGIVAEIYPQIMSIADRRGKLAMIREKIGMDRGANYWNRRKMADSGVVISCGTDLPLLYDNIPESIYHGVGALFPEGGQPFNKENTLTVAELLKAWTWGGQYNLGCEARSGTLEAGKMADIAVLDENVFRTPMDRVRDAAVCLTMVDGVIVHRTV
;
A
#
# COMPACT_ATOMS: atom_id res chain seq x y z
N MET A 1 -18.16 35.62 -11.88
CA MET A 1 -17.56 34.55 -11.06
C MET A 1 -18.02 33.25 -11.67
N GLN A 2 -17.10 32.29 -11.87
CA GLN A 2 -17.42 30.97 -12.38
C GLN A 2 -18.34 30.26 -11.38
N LYS A 3 -19.32 29.50 -11.91
CA LYS A 3 -20.26 28.73 -11.09
C LYS A 3 -19.74 27.30 -10.92
N ALA A 4 -20.08 26.71 -9.79
CA ALA A 4 -19.73 25.33 -9.49
C ALA A 4 -20.73 24.35 -10.12
N ASP A 5 -20.26 23.17 -10.49
CA ASP A 5 -21.13 22.05 -10.84
C ASP A 5 -21.67 21.38 -9.58
N ILE A 6 -20.81 21.29 -8.52
CA ILE A 6 -21.18 20.73 -7.23
C ILE A 6 -20.57 21.54 -6.09
N ILE A 7 -21.32 21.71 -5.00
CA ILE A 7 -20.85 22.30 -3.74
C ILE A 7 -21.10 21.29 -2.63
N LEU A 8 -20.02 20.91 -1.93
CA LEU A 8 -20.07 20.11 -0.69
C LEU A 8 -20.02 21.08 0.49
N ARG A 9 -20.93 20.95 1.44
CA ARG A 9 -20.97 21.75 2.68
C ARG A 9 -20.92 20.86 3.89
N SER A 10 -20.15 21.26 4.90
CA SER A 10 -20.08 20.54 6.18
C SER A 10 -19.68 21.45 7.32
N ASN A 11 -20.06 21.06 8.55
CA ASN A 11 -19.54 21.62 9.80
C ASN A 11 -18.10 21.17 10.09
N ALA A 12 -17.53 20.29 9.26
CA ALA A 12 -16.20 19.72 9.43
C ALA A 12 -15.48 19.54 8.07
N VAL A 13 -14.79 20.57 7.61
CA VAL A 13 -13.94 20.54 6.41
C VAL A 13 -12.48 20.58 6.84
N PHE A 14 -11.75 19.49 6.62
CA PHE A 14 -10.31 19.39 6.84
C PHE A 14 -9.57 19.61 5.51
N SER A 15 -9.00 20.77 5.35
CA SER A 15 -8.32 21.14 4.10
C SER A 15 -6.99 20.44 3.86
N GLY A 16 -6.40 19.79 4.89
CA GLY A 16 -5.02 19.29 4.87
C GLY A 16 -3.96 20.34 5.21
N LEU A 17 -4.36 21.61 5.40
CA LEU A 17 -3.46 22.73 5.73
C LEU A 17 -3.48 23.07 7.22
N SER A 18 -4.62 22.87 7.88
CA SER A 18 -4.84 23.17 9.30
C SER A 18 -4.62 21.94 10.18
N SER A 19 -4.60 22.15 11.50
CA SER A 19 -4.52 21.07 12.50
C SER A 19 -5.90 20.54 12.93
N ALA A 20 -6.99 21.15 12.48
CA ALA A 20 -8.37 20.77 12.79
C ALA A 20 -9.31 21.14 11.65
N PRO A 21 -10.45 20.45 11.50
CA PRO A 21 -11.49 20.82 10.54
C PRO A 21 -12.27 22.04 11.03
N GLU A 22 -12.81 22.81 10.08
CA GLU A 22 -13.68 23.96 10.30
C GLU A 22 -14.96 23.82 9.48
N ALA A 23 -16.04 24.50 9.89
CA ALA A 23 -17.26 24.58 9.09
C ALA A 23 -16.99 25.34 7.79
N GLY A 24 -17.47 24.80 6.67
CA GLY A 24 -17.17 25.40 5.37
C GLY A 24 -17.73 24.65 4.18
N PHE A 25 -17.16 24.93 3.03
CA PHE A 25 -17.56 24.37 1.75
C PHE A 25 -16.37 23.99 0.88
N VAL A 26 -16.65 23.14 -0.11
CA VAL A 26 -15.78 22.88 -1.26
C VAL A 26 -16.63 23.00 -2.53
N ALA A 27 -16.27 23.94 -3.39
CA ALA A 27 -16.92 24.15 -4.69
C ALA A 27 -16.07 23.53 -5.79
N VAL A 28 -16.68 22.71 -6.64
CA VAL A 28 -16.03 21.97 -7.73
C VAL A 28 -16.63 22.36 -9.06
N SER A 29 -15.79 22.53 -10.09
CA SER A 29 -16.21 22.67 -11.48
C SER A 29 -15.32 21.84 -12.40
N GLY A 30 -15.93 20.97 -13.19
CA GLY A 30 -15.23 19.95 -13.93
C GLY A 30 -14.43 19.07 -12.97
N ASN A 31 -13.14 18.98 -13.22
CA ASN A 31 -12.22 18.18 -12.39
C ASN A 31 -11.43 19.01 -11.36
N THR A 32 -11.81 20.26 -11.13
CA THR A 32 -10.99 21.21 -10.35
C THR A 32 -11.80 21.80 -9.20
N ILE A 33 -11.15 21.96 -8.05
CA ILE A 33 -11.67 22.75 -6.92
C ILE A 33 -11.63 24.23 -7.33
N LEU A 34 -12.80 24.86 -7.42
CA LEU A 34 -12.93 26.30 -7.68
C LEU A 34 -12.51 27.12 -6.46
N ASP A 35 -12.98 26.68 -5.29
CA ASP A 35 -12.69 27.31 -4.01
C ASP A 35 -13.08 26.39 -2.85
N ALA A 36 -12.44 26.59 -1.71
CA ALA A 36 -12.78 25.92 -0.45
C ALA A 36 -12.48 26.89 0.69
N GLY A 37 -13.37 26.96 1.66
CA GLY A 37 -13.19 27.91 2.78
C GLY A 37 -14.32 27.92 3.79
N PRO A 38 -14.27 28.84 4.77
CA PRO A 38 -15.16 28.83 5.93
C PRO A 38 -16.56 29.44 5.68
N SER A 39 -16.90 29.82 4.43
CA SER A 39 -18.24 30.33 4.09
C SER A 39 -19.18 29.18 3.70
N ASP A 40 -20.36 29.51 3.18
CA ASP A 40 -21.34 28.54 2.65
C ASP A 40 -21.23 28.31 1.14
N GLY A 41 -20.28 28.99 0.46
CA GLY A 41 -20.08 28.87 -0.98
C GLY A 41 -21.24 29.42 -1.83
N THR A 42 -22.17 30.19 -1.27
CA THR A 42 -23.38 30.71 -1.99
C THR A 42 -23.02 31.48 -3.24
N CYS A 43 -21.88 32.19 -3.27
CA CYS A 43 -21.41 32.95 -4.43
C CYS A 43 -21.10 32.08 -5.66
N TYR A 44 -20.88 30.76 -5.48
CA TYR A 44 -20.60 29.81 -6.55
C TYR A 44 -21.86 29.09 -7.07
N ILE A 45 -23.04 29.32 -6.48
CA ILE A 45 -24.30 28.69 -6.93
C ILE A 45 -24.74 29.28 -8.27
N GLY A 46 -24.99 28.41 -9.22
CA GLY A 46 -25.64 28.68 -10.50
C GLY A 46 -26.94 27.87 -10.64
N PRO A 47 -27.65 28.00 -11.81
CA PRO A 47 -28.91 27.28 -12.01
C PRO A 47 -28.81 25.76 -11.91
N ASP A 48 -27.69 25.21 -12.35
CA ASP A 48 -27.47 23.76 -12.45
C ASP A 48 -26.54 23.22 -11.34
N THR A 49 -26.15 24.06 -10.36
CA THR A 49 -25.25 23.66 -9.27
C THR A 49 -25.93 22.67 -8.33
N GLN A 50 -25.37 21.47 -8.20
CA GLN A 50 -25.78 20.53 -7.17
C GLN A 50 -25.20 20.93 -5.81
N ILE A 51 -26.01 20.92 -4.77
CA ILE A 51 -25.57 21.19 -3.40
C ILE A 51 -25.75 19.91 -2.58
N LEU A 52 -24.66 19.45 -1.96
CA LEU A 52 -24.65 18.37 -0.98
C LEU A 52 -24.35 18.96 0.41
N ASP A 53 -25.40 19.03 1.23
CA ASP A 53 -25.25 19.38 2.65
C ASP A 53 -24.95 18.10 3.45
N LEU A 54 -23.75 18.01 3.98
CA LEU A 54 -23.22 16.81 4.62
C LEU A 54 -23.29 16.89 6.16
N GLY A 55 -23.83 17.99 6.73
CA GLY A 55 -23.99 18.16 8.18
C GLY A 55 -22.66 18.12 8.92
N ASP A 56 -22.49 17.17 9.85
CA ASP A 56 -21.27 17.04 10.67
C ASP A 56 -20.24 16.04 10.08
N ARG A 57 -20.48 15.52 8.90
CA ARG A 57 -19.56 14.60 8.20
C ARG A 57 -18.25 15.29 7.86
N LEU A 58 -17.15 14.56 7.98
CA LEU A 58 -15.83 15.12 7.70
C LEU A 58 -15.54 15.11 6.19
N ILE A 59 -15.38 16.29 5.60
CA ILE A 59 -14.83 16.44 4.25
C ILE A 59 -13.31 16.58 4.36
N CYS A 60 -12.56 15.80 3.58
CA CYS A 60 -11.10 15.88 3.49
C CYS A 60 -10.62 15.66 2.05
N PRO A 61 -9.35 15.97 1.72
CA PRO A 61 -8.76 15.57 0.45
C PRO A 61 -8.85 14.06 0.29
N GLY A 62 -8.89 13.57 -0.94
CA GLY A 62 -8.84 12.14 -1.24
C GLY A 62 -7.58 11.50 -0.69
N PHE A 63 -7.70 10.29 -0.17
CA PHE A 63 -6.58 9.54 0.39
C PHE A 63 -5.70 8.94 -0.69
N THR A 64 -4.43 8.76 -0.39
CA THR A 64 -3.43 8.17 -1.26
C THR A 64 -2.79 6.99 -0.57
N ASP A 65 -2.94 5.80 -1.15
CA ASP A 65 -2.23 4.60 -0.71
C ASP A 65 -0.90 4.51 -1.47
N VAL A 66 0.22 4.71 -0.77
CA VAL A 66 1.54 4.77 -1.42
C VAL A 66 2.24 3.42 -1.51
N HIS A 67 1.60 2.34 -1.05
CA HIS A 67 2.22 1.01 -1.07
C HIS A 67 1.15 -0.07 -1.08
N CYS A 68 0.84 -0.61 -2.26
CA CYS A 68 -0.13 -1.67 -2.43
C CYS A 68 0.21 -2.55 -3.63
N PHE A 69 -0.35 -3.76 -3.66
CA PHE A 69 -0.09 -4.78 -4.67
C PHE A 69 -1.40 -5.35 -5.22
N PHE A 70 -1.84 -4.85 -6.36
CA PHE A 70 -2.92 -5.50 -7.09
C PHE A 70 -2.57 -6.95 -7.45
N THR A 71 -1.31 -7.20 -7.79
CA THR A 71 -0.81 -8.56 -8.08
C THR A 71 -0.98 -9.50 -6.90
N GLY A 72 -0.67 -9.04 -5.68
CA GLY A 72 -0.92 -9.78 -4.45
C GLY A 72 -2.41 -9.99 -4.18
N TYR A 73 -3.23 -8.95 -4.38
CA TYR A 73 -4.68 -9.06 -4.27
C TYR A 73 -5.25 -10.13 -5.21
N LEU A 74 -4.82 -10.17 -6.47
CA LEU A 74 -5.27 -11.19 -7.41
C LEU A 74 -5.01 -12.61 -6.93
N LEU A 75 -3.89 -12.87 -6.25
CA LEU A 75 -3.59 -14.19 -5.70
C LEU A 75 -4.59 -14.61 -4.61
N THR A 76 -5.08 -13.66 -3.83
CA THR A 76 -6.06 -13.96 -2.77
C THR A 76 -7.43 -14.35 -3.31
N ILE A 77 -7.71 -14.08 -4.59
CA ILE A 77 -9.00 -14.35 -5.23
C ILE A 77 -8.91 -15.31 -6.43
N ALA A 78 -7.70 -15.59 -6.93
CA ALA A 78 -7.51 -16.47 -8.08
C ALA A 78 -7.88 -17.92 -7.76
N GLY A 79 -8.48 -18.58 -8.73
CA GLY A 79 -8.84 -20.00 -8.63
C GLY A 79 -10.07 -20.27 -7.78
N THR A 80 -10.24 -21.55 -7.40
CA THR A 80 -11.38 -21.98 -6.60
C THR A 80 -11.12 -21.88 -5.11
N ASP A 81 -12.16 -21.62 -4.34
CA ASP A 81 -12.12 -21.54 -2.87
C ASP A 81 -12.29 -22.94 -2.27
N LEU A 82 -11.31 -23.36 -1.47
CA LEU A 82 -11.28 -24.66 -0.79
C LEU A 82 -11.38 -24.55 0.74
N THR A 83 -11.70 -23.38 1.27
CA THR A 83 -11.82 -23.13 2.72
C THR A 83 -12.80 -24.08 3.42
N ALA A 84 -13.84 -24.51 2.71
CA ALA A 84 -14.82 -25.46 3.24
C ALA A 84 -14.31 -26.92 3.29
N CYS A 85 -13.21 -27.24 2.60
CA CYS A 85 -12.65 -28.59 2.55
C CYS A 85 -11.91 -28.90 3.85
N THR A 86 -12.18 -30.08 4.43
CA THR A 86 -11.60 -30.52 5.70
C THR A 86 -10.72 -31.76 5.57
N SER A 87 -10.67 -32.36 4.37
CA SER A 87 -9.81 -33.52 4.08
C SER A 87 -9.16 -33.41 2.71
N ALA A 88 -8.09 -34.17 2.51
CA ALA A 88 -7.37 -34.24 1.23
C ALA A 88 -8.28 -34.74 0.08
N GLU A 89 -9.21 -35.66 0.36
CA GLU A 89 -10.18 -36.16 -0.61
C GLU A 89 -11.08 -35.04 -1.11
N GLN A 90 -11.65 -34.25 -0.19
CA GLN A 90 -12.50 -33.13 -0.54
C GLN A 90 -11.76 -32.07 -1.36
N VAL A 91 -10.50 -31.78 -1.01
CA VAL A 91 -9.64 -30.85 -1.77
C VAL A 91 -9.41 -31.35 -3.19
N ILE A 92 -9.07 -32.65 -3.36
CA ILE A 92 -8.83 -33.24 -4.67
C ILE A 92 -10.11 -33.26 -5.51
N GLU A 93 -11.26 -33.66 -4.91
CA GLU A 93 -12.55 -33.67 -5.59
C GLU A 93 -12.95 -32.27 -6.06
N ALA A 94 -12.87 -31.26 -5.19
CA ALA A 94 -13.23 -29.88 -5.51
C ALA A 94 -12.28 -29.27 -6.56
N ALA A 95 -10.98 -29.49 -6.44
CA ALA A 95 -9.98 -29.06 -7.43
C ALA A 95 -10.18 -29.77 -8.77
N GLY A 96 -10.54 -31.08 -8.75
CA GLY A 96 -10.88 -31.86 -9.93
C GLY A 96 -12.15 -31.35 -10.62
N ALA A 97 -13.19 -31.02 -9.85
CA ALA A 97 -14.42 -30.41 -10.37
C ALA A 97 -14.12 -29.04 -11.02
N TYR A 98 -13.31 -28.20 -10.34
CA TYR A 98 -12.88 -26.93 -10.91
C TYR A 98 -12.09 -27.08 -12.21
N ARG A 99 -11.18 -28.05 -12.28
CA ARG A 99 -10.44 -28.39 -13.52
C ARG A 99 -11.37 -28.59 -14.73
N GLN A 100 -12.55 -29.21 -14.55
CA GLN A 100 -13.50 -29.46 -15.63
C GLN A 100 -14.13 -28.19 -16.20
N THR A 101 -14.04 -27.07 -15.47
CA THR A 101 -14.53 -25.75 -15.90
C THR A 101 -13.48 -24.95 -16.66
N LEU A 102 -12.23 -25.39 -16.62
CA LEU A 102 -11.09 -24.68 -17.22
C LEU A 102 -10.83 -25.14 -18.67
N ALA A 103 -10.15 -24.28 -19.43
CA ALA A 103 -9.64 -24.66 -20.73
C ALA A 103 -8.63 -25.83 -20.62
N PRO A 104 -8.52 -26.70 -21.63
CA PRO A 104 -7.55 -27.79 -21.63
C PRO A 104 -6.12 -27.28 -21.36
N GLY A 105 -5.44 -27.88 -20.37
CA GLY A 105 -4.06 -27.53 -20.01
C GLY A 105 -3.92 -26.28 -19.12
N ALA A 106 -5.01 -25.59 -18.80
CA ALA A 106 -4.98 -24.46 -17.86
C ALA A 106 -4.59 -24.90 -16.45
N THR A 107 -3.88 -24.05 -15.73
CA THR A 107 -3.45 -24.32 -14.36
C THR A 107 -4.64 -24.35 -13.41
N VAL A 108 -4.70 -25.39 -12.59
CA VAL A 108 -5.66 -25.50 -11.49
C VAL A 108 -5.12 -24.71 -10.30
N LEU A 109 -5.70 -23.53 -10.09
CA LEU A 109 -5.40 -22.69 -8.93
C LEU A 109 -6.50 -22.85 -7.88
N ALA A 110 -6.10 -22.92 -6.62
CA ALA A 110 -7.03 -22.93 -5.50
C ALA A 110 -6.42 -22.21 -4.30
N ARG A 111 -7.28 -21.76 -3.39
CA ARG A 111 -6.89 -21.07 -2.16
C ARG A 111 -7.65 -21.60 -0.94
N GLY A 112 -7.15 -21.24 0.25
CA GLY A 112 -7.83 -21.55 1.52
C GLY A 112 -7.73 -23.01 1.93
N VAL A 113 -6.70 -23.72 1.47
CA VAL A 113 -6.44 -25.10 1.93
C VAL A 113 -5.92 -25.06 3.36
N ARG A 114 -6.58 -25.81 4.25
CA ARG A 114 -6.19 -25.86 5.66
C ARG A 114 -4.81 -26.50 5.84
N PRO A 115 -4.00 -26.03 6.81
CA PRO A 115 -2.76 -26.70 7.15
C PRO A 115 -3.01 -28.11 7.72
N GLY A 116 -2.00 -28.99 7.65
CA GLY A 116 -2.05 -30.33 8.25
C GLY A 116 -2.70 -31.40 7.39
N LEU A 117 -2.98 -31.16 6.11
CA LEU A 117 -3.41 -32.17 5.15
C LEU A 117 -2.19 -32.87 4.53
N GLU A 118 -1.42 -33.60 5.36
CA GLU A 118 -0.17 -34.27 4.96
C GLU A 118 -0.34 -35.27 3.80
N GLU A 119 -1.57 -35.71 3.54
CA GLU A 119 -1.92 -36.63 2.46
C GLU A 119 -1.93 -35.93 1.07
N LEU A 120 -1.90 -34.60 0.99
CA LEU A 120 -1.78 -33.83 -0.24
C LEU A 120 -0.34 -33.78 -0.73
N THR A 121 0.27 -34.95 -0.90
CA THR A 121 1.64 -35.05 -1.40
C THR A 121 1.72 -34.70 -2.89
N ARG A 122 2.91 -34.32 -3.36
CA ARG A 122 3.18 -34.07 -4.78
C ARG A 122 2.84 -35.28 -5.63
N GLU A 123 3.25 -36.49 -5.19
CA GLU A 123 3.01 -37.76 -5.88
C GLU A 123 1.51 -38.06 -5.99
N ARG A 124 0.70 -37.70 -5.01
CA ARG A 124 -0.75 -37.84 -5.07
C ARG A 124 -1.35 -36.87 -6.08
N LEU A 125 -0.94 -35.61 -6.06
CA LEU A 125 -1.37 -34.61 -7.03
C LEU A 125 -0.94 -34.97 -8.46
N ASP A 126 0.27 -35.50 -8.66
CA ASP A 126 0.74 -36.01 -9.95
C ASP A 126 -0.15 -37.13 -10.47
N ARG A 127 -0.56 -38.07 -9.62
CA ARG A 127 -1.44 -39.19 -9.99
C ARG A 127 -2.84 -38.72 -10.39
N GLU A 128 -3.41 -37.75 -9.67
CA GLU A 128 -4.80 -37.26 -9.84
C GLU A 128 -4.91 -36.28 -11.03
N PHE A 129 -3.89 -35.46 -11.26
CA PHE A 129 -3.95 -34.38 -12.24
C PHE A 129 -3.02 -34.56 -13.45
N GLY A 130 -2.05 -35.49 -13.39
CA GLY A 130 -1.10 -35.77 -14.48
C GLY A 130 -0.24 -34.56 -14.80
N ASP A 131 -0.16 -34.20 -16.08
CA ASP A 131 0.64 -33.07 -16.58
C ASP A 131 -0.06 -31.70 -16.50
N VAL A 132 -1.24 -31.62 -15.90
CA VAL A 132 -1.90 -30.33 -15.65
C VAL A 132 -1.28 -29.68 -14.42
N PRO A 133 -0.76 -28.45 -14.50
CA PRO A 133 -0.21 -27.75 -13.34
C PRO A 133 -1.28 -27.51 -12.27
N VAL A 134 -0.96 -27.83 -11.02
CA VAL A 134 -1.85 -27.65 -9.85
C VAL A 134 -1.10 -26.92 -8.75
N ILE A 135 -1.70 -25.82 -8.27
CA ILE A 135 -1.20 -25.03 -7.13
C ILE A 135 -2.38 -24.76 -6.20
N LEU A 136 -2.27 -25.26 -4.97
CA LEU A 136 -3.28 -25.15 -3.94
C LEU A 136 -2.70 -24.33 -2.78
N PHE A 137 -2.97 -23.03 -2.75
CA PHE A 137 -2.48 -22.16 -1.70
C PHE A 137 -3.14 -22.47 -0.36
N MET A 138 -2.34 -22.57 0.67
CA MET A 138 -2.81 -22.74 2.05
C MET A 138 -3.48 -21.46 2.55
N GLU A 139 -4.27 -21.60 3.59
CA GLU A 139 -4.82 -20.47 4.33
C GLU A 139 -3.68 -19.57 4.80
N GLY A 140 -3.81 -18.25 4.54
CA GLY A 140 -2.71 -17.28 4.76
C GLY A 140 -1.78 -17.05 3.55
N GLY A 141 -1.76 -17.95 2.55
CA GLY A 141 -1.02 -17.74 1.28
C GLY A 141 0.51 -17.90 1.35
N GLU A 142 1.07 -18.19 2.52
CA GLU A 142 2.53 -18.30 2.73
C GLU A 142 3.12 -19.68 2.37
N SER A 143 2.27 -20.63 2.01
CA SER A 143 2.66 -21.98 1.57
C SER A 143 1.63 -22.54 0.62
N CYS A 144 1.97 -23.62 -0.09
CA CYS A 144 1.08 -24.28 -1.04
C CYS A 144 1.37 -25.76 -1.17
N TYR A 145 0.41 -26.51 -1.70
CA TYR A 145 0.63 -27.82 -2.27
C TYR A 145 0.69 -27.69 -3.79
N MET A 146 1.64 -28.38 -4.42
CA MET A 146 1.76 -28.32 -5.87
C MET A 146 2.31 -29.60 -6.46
N ASN A 147 1.93 -29.90 -7.70
CA ASN A 147 2.38 -31.08 -8.42
C ASN A 147 3.65 -30.83 -9.23
N SER A 148 4.24 -31.89 -9.81
CA SER A 148 5.48 -31.82 -10.60
C SER A 148 5.30 -30.96 -11.86
N ALA A 149 4.11 -30.90 -12.47
CA ALA A 149 3.84 -30.05 -13.61
C ALA A 149 3.93 -28.56 -13.25
N ALA A 150 3.36 -28.16 -12.09
CA ALA A 150 3.47 -26.80 -11.60
C ALA A 150 4.91 -26.38 -11.25
N TYR A 151 5.70 -27.29 -10.67
CA TYR A 151 7.15 -27.05 -10.44
C TYR A 151 7.89 -26.73 -11.74
N ARG A 152 7.64 -27.52 -12.80
CA ARG A 152 8.29 -27.29 -14.10
C ARG A 152 7.88 -25.98 -14.74
N GLU A 153 6.60 -25.62 -14.62
CA GLU A 153 6.04 -24.44 -15.27
C GLU A 153 6.45 -23.16 -14.56
N TYR A 154 6.27 -23.10 -13.23
CA TYR A 154 6.37 -21.85 -12.46
C TYR A 154 7.69 -21.70 -11.72
N GLN A 155 8.51 -22.76 -11.59
CA GLN A 155 9.88 -22.75 -11.06
C GLN A 155 10.00 -22.19 -9.63
N PHE A 156 8.99 -22.41 -8.79
CA PHE A 156 9.05 -22.21 -7.34
C PHE A 156 8.61 -23.51 -6.63
N THR A 157 8.77 -23.55 -5.32
CA THR A 157 8.46 -24.72 -4.47
C THR A 157 7.57 -24.29 -3.30
N PRO A 158 6.88 -25.21 -2.59
CA PRO A 158 6.19 -24.87 -1.34
C PRO A 158 7.06 -24.13 -0.32
N ASP A 159 8.36 -24.47 -0.24
CA ASP A 159 9.32 -23.84 0.68
C ASP A 159 9.76 -22.43 0.22
N THR A 160 9.51 -22.10 -1.05
CA THR A 160 9.79 -20.78 -1.65
C THR A 160 8.50 -20.11 -2.14
N CYS A 161 7.36 -20.42 -1.50
CA CYS A 161 6.06 -19.90 -1.86
C CYS A 161 5.82 -18.53 -1.21
N TRP A 162 6.42 -17.49 -1.79
CA TRP A 162 6.20 -16.10 -1.44
C TRP A 162 6.26 -15.23 -2.71
N SER A 163 5.81 -13.98 -2.61
CA SER A 163 5.55 -13.10 -3.75
C SER A 163 6.71 -13.01 -4.75
N GLU A 164 7.93 -13.02 -4.26
CA GLU A 164 9.12 -12.92 -5.09
C GLU A 164 9.37 -14.17 -5.97
N SER A 165 8.92 -15.33 -5.53
CA SER A 165 9.22 -16.59 -6.19
C SER A 165 8.25 -16.93 -7.31
N TYR A 166 7.02 -16.47 -7.23
CA TYR A 166 5.97 -16.87 -8.18
C TYR A 166 5.62 -15.82 -9.23
N TRP A 167 6.59 -14.99 -9.64
CA TRP A 167 6.37 -14.00 -10.69
C TRP A 167 5.85 -14.59 -12.03
N ARG A 168 6.22 -15.84 -12.37
CA ARG A 168 5.69 -16.52 -13.56
C ARG A 168 4.21 -16.84 -13.42
N LEU A 169 3.78 -17.24 -12.21
CA LEU A 169 2.36 -17.45 -11.90
C LEU A 169 1.58 -16.13 -11.98
N LEU A 170 2.13 -15.06 -11.44
CA LEU A 170 1.52 -13.73 -11.56
C LEU A 170 1.36 -13.30 -13.01
N ARG A 171 2.39 -13.53 -13.84
CA ARG A 171 2.30 -13.30 -15.29
C ARG A 171 1.18 -14.11 -15.95
N TYR A 172 1.03 -15.38 -15.57
CA TYR A 172 -0.05 -16.24 -16.06
C TYR A 172 -1.42 -15.67 -15.67
N ILE A 173 -1.61 -15.32 -14.40
CA ILE A 173 -2.88 -14.77 -13.89
C ILE A 173 -3.21 -13.42 -14.55
N LEU A 174 -2.27 -12.49 -14.59
CA LEU A 174 -2.42 -11.18 -15.23
C LEU A 174 -2.67 -11.30 -16.73
N GLY A 175 -2.13 -12.34 -17.37
CA GLY A 175 -2.35 -12.66 -18.79
C GLY A 175 -3.79 -13.06 -19.10
N GLN A 176 -4.57 -13.52 -18.13
CA GLN A 176 -5.99 -13.85 -18.28
C GLN A 176 -6.85 -12.56 -18.24
N LYS A 177 -6.85 -11.79 -19.33
CA LYS A 177 -7.42 -10.43 -19.38
C LYS A 177 -8.91 -10.38 -19.05
N ASP A 178 -9.68 -11.44 -19.40
CA ASP A 178 -11.11 -11.57 -19.06
C ASP A 178 -11.35 -11.71 -17.54
N PHE A 179 -10.31 -12.07 -16.78
CA PHE A 179 -10.32 -12.12 -15.33
C PHE A 179 -9.64 -10.90 -14.74
N SER A 180 -8.38 -10.63 -15.08
CA SER A 180 -7.55 -9.63 -14.41
C SER A 180 -8.05 -8.19 -14.60
N VAL A 181 -8.60 -7.83 -15.76
CA VAL A 181 -9.08 -6.46 -16.02
C VAL A 181 -10.37 -6.15 -15.26
N PRO A 182 -11.42 -7.00 -15.26
CA PRO A 182 -12.58 -6.80 -14.39
C PRO A 182 -12.22 -6.75 -12.90
N GLU A 183 -11.31 -7.63 -12.44
CA GLU A 183 -10.89 -7.62 -11.04
C GLU A 183 -10.08 -6.36 -10.68
N PHE A 184 -9.29 -5.80 -11.61
CA PHE A 184 -8.63 -4.50 -11.38
C PHE A 184 -9.66 -3.37 -11.20
N LYS A 185 -10.73 -3.35 -11.99
CA LYS A 185 -11.82 -2.36 -11.81
C LYS A 185 -12.53 -2.52 -10.47
N LYS A 186 -12.78 -3.77 -10.02
CA LYS A 186 -13.33 -4.05 -8.69
C LYS A 186 -12.38 -3.63 -7.57
N TYR A 187 -11.10 -3.90 -7.74
CA TYR A 187 -10.05 -3.48 -6.82
C TYR A 187 -10.05 -1.95 -6.66
N LEU A 188 -10.07 -1.18 -7.76
CA LEU A 188 -10.17 0.28 -7.68
C LEU A 188 -11.47 0.73 -7.00
N SER A 189 -12.60 0.06 -7.27
CA SER A 189 -13.87 0.36 -6.57
C SER A 189 -13.78 0.09 -5.07
N MET A 190 -13.08 -0.98 -4.66
CA MET A 190 -12.80 -1.27 -3.26
C MET A 190 -11.93 -0.19 -2.61
N MET A 191 -10.93 0.33 -3.32
CA MET A 191 -10.11 1.45 -2.87
C MET A 191 -10.93 2.73 -2.76
N ASN A 192 -11.80 3.01 -3.73
CA ASN A 192 -12.71 4.16 -3.66
C ASN A 192 -13.67 4.10 -2.47
N ALA A 193 -14.19 2.91 -2.11
CA ALA A 193 -15.02 2.74 -0.92
C ALA A 193 -14.29 3.05 0.40
N ARG A 194 -12.94 3.13 0.36
CA ARG A 194 -12.07 3.56 1.47
C ARG A 194 -11.62 5.03 1.36
N GLY A 195 -12.15 5.79 0.39
CA GLY A 195 -11.77 7.18 0.15
C GLY A 195 -10.45 7.35 -0.59
N ILE A 196 -9.86 6.26 -1.08
CA ILE A 196 -8.59 6.29 -1.80
C ILE A 196 -8.85 6.75 -3.23
N THR A 197 -8.18 7.82 -3.63
CA THR A 197 -8.26 8.46 -4.96
C THR A 197 -7.01 8.26 -5.79
N SER A 198 -5.90 7.86 -5.14
CA SER A 198 -4.63 7.55 -5.78
C SER A 198 -3.98 6.35 -5.12
N VAL A 199 -3.39 5.47 -5.93
CA VAL A 199 -2.64 4.30 -5.47
C VAL A 199 -1.23 4.31 -6.04
N LYS A 200 -0.26 3.78 -5.29
CA LYS A 200 1.07 3.45 -5.80
C LYS A 200 1.25 1.93 -5.78
N GLU A 201 1.10 1.34 -6.95
CA GLU A 201 1.23 -0.08 -7.20
C GLU A 201 2.71 -0.48 -7.28
N MET A 202 3.12 -1.47 -6.51
CA MET A 202 4.53 -1.81 -6.36
C MET A 202 5.05 -2.81 -7.40
N GLY A 203 4.20 -3.48 -8.14
CA GLY A 203 4.63 -4.60 -8.98
C GLY A 203 4.00 -4.64 -10.38
N PHE A 204 4.27 -3.64 -11.23
CA PHE A 204 3.95 -3.72 -12.65
C PHE A 204 5.22 -3.69 -13.51
N ASP A 205 6.01 -4.72 -13.39
CA ASP A 205 7.19 -4.94 -14.21
C ASP A 205 6.86 -5.42 -15.62
N ASP A 206 7.82 -5.31 -16.54
CA ASP A 206 7.68 -5.75 -17.94
C ASP A 206 7.35 -7.24 -18.07
N PHE A 207 7.83 -8.06 -17.15
CA PHE A 207 7.55 -9.49 -17.14
C PHE A 207 6.14 -9.86 -16.66
N TYR A 208 5.41 -8.98 -16.01
CA TYR A 208 4.01 -9.21 -15.64
C TYR A 208 3.02 -8.95 -16.77
N GLY A 209 3.32 -8.00 -17.66
CA GLY A 209 2.55 -7.78 -18.89
C GLY A 209 1.17 -7.13 -18.68
N PHE A 210 0.99 -6.28 -17.67
CA PHE A 210 -0.29 -5.59 -17.40
C PHE A 210 -0.30 -4.10 -17.81
N THR A 211 0.86 -3.53 -18.09
CA THR A 211 0.99 -2.08 -18.41
C THR A 211 0.23 -1.66 -19.67
N ASP A 212 0.10 -2.55 -20.68
CA ASP A 212 -0.68 -2.25 -21.87
C ASP A 212 -2.19 -2.12 -21.54
N GLU A 213 -2.69 -2.92 -20.59
CA GLU A 213 -4.08 -2.81 -20.13
C GLU A 213 -4.30 -1.53 -19.31
N LEU A 214 -3.31 -1.11 -18.49
CA LEU A 214 -3.38 0.18 -17.79
C LEU A 214 -3.48 1.34 -18.78
N LYS A 215 -2.69 1.31 -19.85
CA LYS A 215 -2.74 2.33 -20.90
C LYS A 215 -4.11 2.38 -21.58
N LYS A 216 -4.65 1.23 -21.95
CA LYS A 216 -5.98 1.12 -22.54
C LYS A 216 -7.08 1.63 -21.60
N LEU A 217 -7.02 1.26 -20.31
CA LEU A 217 -7.97 1.74 -19.30
C LEU A 217 -7.93 3.28 -19.12
N GLU A 218 -6.73 3.88 -19.20
CA GLU A 218 -6.59 5.34 -19.17
C GLU A 218 -7.18 5.98 -20.42
N GLU A 219 -6.88 5.46 -21.61
CA GLU A 219 -7.43 5.94 -22.89
C GLU A 219 -8.97 5.83 -22.94
N GLU A 220 -9.54 4.77 -22.38
CA GLU A 220 -10.99 4.55 -22.25
C GLU A 220 -11.64 5.35 -21.12
N GLN A 221 -10.88 6.12 -20.33
CA GLN A 221 -11.36 6.83 -19.13
C GLN A 221 -12.09 5.91 -18.13
N ALA A 222 -11.61 4.68 -18.00
CA ALA A 222 -12.22 3.62 -17.20
C ALA A 222 -11.63 3.50 -15.79
N LEU A 223 -10.64 4.32 -15.44
CA LEU A 223 -9.99 4.34 -14.14
C LEU A 223 -10.76 5.23 -13.16
N THR A 224 -11.05 4.71 -11.98
CA THR A 224 -11.72 5.44 -10.89
C THR A 224 -10.77 5.88 -9.78
N ALA A 225 -9.49 5.61 -9.92
CA ALA A 225 -8.41 6.14 -9.10
C ALA A 225 -7.16 6.39 -9.96
N ARG A 226 -6.29 7.28 -9.53
CA ARG A 226 -5.01 7.51 -10.19
C ARG A 226 -4.04 6.40 -9.81
N VAL A 227 -3.34 5.83 -10.79
CA VAL A 227 -2.46 4.68 -10.63
C VAL A 227 -1.03 5.10 -10.90
N HIS A 228 -0.23 5.21 -9.85
CA HIS A 228 1.20 5.34 -9.95
C HIS A 228 1.80 3.96 -9.77
N PHE A 229 2.63 3.50 -10.68
CA PHE A 229 3.20 2.17 -10.55
C PHE A 229 4.74 2.21 -10.50
N MET A 230 5.30 1.27 -9.79
CA MET A 230 6.74 1.07 -9.65
C MET A 230 7.15 -0.26 -10.28
N SER A 231 8.42 -0.37 -10.64
CA SER A 231 9.08 -1.63 -10.90
C SER A 231 9.67 -2.14 -9.59
N GLN A 232 9.33 -3.37 -9.23
CA GLN A 232 9.94 -4.10 -8.13
C GLN A 232 10.59 -5.36 -8.67
N PRO A 233 11.82 -5.26 -9.22
CA PRO A 233 12.49 -6.40 -9.81
C PRO A 233 12.80 -7.44 -8.74
N VAL A 234 12.20 -8.61 -8.89
CA VAL A 234 12.39 -9.73 -7.98
C VAL A 234 13.04 -10.88 -8.76
N GLY A 235 14.19 -11.33 -8.27
CA GLY A 235 14.97 -12.38 -8.92
C GLY A 235 15.48 -11.99 -10.32
N ALA A 236 15.46 -10.69 -10.67
CA ALA A 236 15.95 -10.13 -11.91
C ALA A 236 16.67 -8.81 -11.65
N PRO A 237 17.66 -8.40 -12.46
CA PRO A 237 18.29 -7.09 -12.36
C PRO A 237 17.29 -5.96 -12.61
N MET A 238 17.51 -4.80 -11.97
CA MET A 238 16.76 -3.58 -12.26
C MET A 238 16.90 -3.17 -13.75
N ASN A 239 15.78 -2.90 -14.40
CA ASN A 239 15.72 -2.55 -15.82
C ASN A 239 15.44 -1.06 -16.04
N LEU A 240 16.51 -0.25 -16.20
CA LEU A 240 16.39 1.19 -16.47
C LEU A 240 15.78 1.52 -17.84
N GLU A 241 15.95 0.65 -18.84
CA GLU A 241 15.34 0.83 -20.16
C GLU A 241 13.81 0.73 -20.06
N TYR A 242 13.32 -0.24 -19.29
CA TYR A 242 11.90 -0.34 -18.98
C TYR A 242 11.39 0.94 -18.30
N GLY A 243 12.08 1.43 -17.27
CA GLY A 243 11.69 2.66 -16.59
C GLY A 243 11.61 3.87 -17.52
N ARG A 244 12.59 4.05 -18.42
CA ARG A 244 12.55 5.11 -19.45
C ARG A 244 11.32 4.96 -20.35
N LYS A 245 11.10 3.75 -20.89
CA LYS A 245 9.94 3.45 -21.72
C LYS A 245 8.62 3.75 -21.02
N MET A 246 8.47 3.36 -19.74
CA MET A 246 7.25 3.59 -18.97
C MET A 246 7.05 5.08 -18.65
N ARG A 247 8.09 5.80 -18.26
CA ARG A 247 8.04 7.24 -18.04
C ARG A 247 7.56 8.00 -19.29
N ASP A 248 8.05 7.61 -20.47
CA ASP A 248 7.72 8.26 -21.74
C ASP A 248 6.31 7.85 -22.24
N ALA A 249 5.86 6.63 -21.92
CA ALA A 249 4.55 6.11 -22.34
C ALA A 249 3.38 6.62 -21.47
N PHE A 250 3.63 6.89 -20.16
CA PHE A 250 2.60 7.25 -19.20
C PHE A 250 2.77 8.71 -18.73
N THR A 251 2.32 9.63 -19.58
CA THR A 251 2.36 11.08 -19.33
C THR A 251 0.98 11.67 -19.02
N GLY A 252 -0.05 10.83 -18.95
CA GLY A 252 -1.43 11.20 -18.68
C GLY A 252 -1.68 11.72 -17.27
N SER A 253 -2.95 11.93 -16.95
CA SER A 253 -3.36 12.42 -15.62
C SER A 253 -3.65 11.30 -14.64
N PHE A 254 -3.92 10.09 -15.12
CA PHE A 254 -4.30 8.95 -14.28
C PHE A 254 -3.20 7.92 -14.08
N VAL A 255 -2.41 7.61 -15.09
CA VAL A 255 -1.35 6.59 -14.96
C VAL A 255 0.04 7.22 -15.08
N ARG A 256 0.94 6.86 -14.16
CA ARG A 256 2.34 7.31 -14.20
C ARG A 256 3.29 6.23 -13.69
N PHE A 257 4.48 6.18 -14.29
CA PHE A 257 5.58 5.41 -13.73
C PHE A 257 6.23 6.21 -12.59
N SER A 258 6.40 5.60 -11.42
CA SER A 258 6.85 6.25 -10.19
C SER A 258 8.27 5.86 -9.74
N GLY A 259 8.99 5.02 -10.50
CA GLY A 259 10.35 4.60 -10.18
C GLY A 259 10.46 3.14 -9.75
N TYR A 260 11.42 2.86 -8.87
CA TYR A 260 11.79 1.50 -8.48
C TYR A 260 11.66 1.29 -6.98
N ASN A 261 11.32 0.07 -6.60
CA ASN A 261 11.33 -0.39 -5.22
C ASN A 261 12.15 -1.67 -5.11
N GLN A 262 12.89 -1.84 -4.03
CA GLN A 262 13.57 -3.09 -3.72
C GLN A 262 13.52 -3.39 -2.23
N MET A 263 13.70 -4.69 -1.91
CA MET A 263 13.71 -5.18 -0.54
C MET A 263 15.14 -5.18 0.01
N THR A 264 15.31 -4.81 1.26
CA THR A 264 16.55 -5.00 2.01
C THR A 264 16.41 -6.19 2.97
N ASP A 265 16.15 -5.92 4.22
CA ASP A 265 15.98 -6.90 5.26
C ASP A 265 14.58 -7.56 5.25
N GLY A 266 14.30 -8.36 6.23
CA GLY A 266 13.02 -8.99 6.45
C GLY A 266 12.49 -8.68 7.85
N SER A 267 11.64 -9.57 8.37
CA SER A 267 10.94 -9.38 9.63
C SER A 267 11.88 -9.52 10.86
N ILE A 268 11.74 -8.59 11.81
CA ILE A 268 12.41 -8.68 13.13
C ILE A 268 11.97 -9.94 13.87
N SER A 269 10.73 -10.38 13.70
CA SER A 269 10.22 -11.60 14.32
C SER A 269 10.92 -12.87 13.84
N GLN A 270 11.44 -12.89 12.63
CA GLN A 270 12.19 -13.99 12.02
C GLN A 270 13.71 -13.82 12.12
N LEU A 271 14.21 -12.82 12.84
CA LEU A 271 15.62 -12.42 12.94
C LEU A 271 16.21 -11.92 11.60
N GLU A 272 15.38 -11.60 10.65
CA GLU A 272 15.78 -11.12 9.33
C GLU A 272 15.82 -9.59 9.25
N GLY A 273 15.20 -8.86 10.19
CA GLY A 273 15.34 -7.42 10.33
C GLY A 273 16.78 -7.09 10.74
N GLU A 274 17.49 -6.29 9.93
CA GLU A 274 18.88 -5.95 10.24
C GLU A 274 18.95 -4.92 11.36
N MET A 275 19.49 -5.32 12.51
CA MET A 275 19.63 -4.49 13.69
C MET A 275 21.06 -3.94 13.81
N LYS A 276 21.24 -2.75 14.41
CA LYS A 276 22.56 -2.18 14.74
C LYS A 276 23.32 -2.99 15.81
N ALA A 277 22.60 -3.66 16.68
CA ALA A 277 23.16 -4.53 17.71
C ALA A 277 22.56 -5.94 17.60
N PRO A 278 23.29 -6.99 17.98
CA PRO A 278 22.81 -8.37 17.89
C PRO A 278 21.45 -8.58 18.58
N TYR A 279 20.69 -9.54 18.10
CA TYR A 279 19.49 -10.03 18.75
C TYR A 279 19.82 -10.60 20.13
N LEU A 280 18.89 -10.49 21.08
CA LEU A 280 19.13 -11.03 22.44
C LEU A 280 19.12 -12.56 22.47
N CYS A 281 18.38 -13.20 21.57
CA CYS A 281 18.22 -14.64 21.48
C CYS A 281 19.18 -15.31 20.47
N ALA A 282 20.03 -14.54 19.74
CA ALA A 282 20.95 -15.08 18.75
C ALA A 282 22.15 -14.13 18.54
N ASP A 283 23.33 -14.71 18.29
CA ASP A 283 24.55 -13.94 18.01
C ASP A 283 24.59 -13.50 16.53
N THR A 284 23.58 -12.73 16.13
CA THR A 284 23.50 -12.14 14.80
C THR A 284 22.74 -10.82 14.85
N CYS A 285 23.07 -9.89 13.95
CA CYS A 285 22.29 -8.69 13.69
C CYS A 285 21.22 -8.89 12.60
N CYS A 286 21.40 -9.93 11.75
CA CYS A 286 20.49 -10.28 10.67
C CYS A 286 20.75 -11.74 10.25
N ALA A 287 19.71 -12.54 10.11
CA ALA A 287 19.82 -13.92 9.61
C ALA A 287 19.74 -13.98 8.07
N LYS A 288 19.31 -12.89 7.43
CA LYS A 288 19.21 -12.76 5.97
C LYS A 288 20.50 -12.20 5.39
N ASP A 289 20.97 -12.75 4.27
CA ASP A 289 22.05 -12.15 3.49
C ASP A 289 21.47 -11.06 2.57
N ILE A 290 22.02 -9.84 2.66
CA ILE A 290 21.53 -8.67 1.96
C ILE A 290 22.64 -8.12 1.05
N ASP A 291 22.39 -8.06 -0.25
CA ASP A 291 23.32 -7.48 -1.23
C ASP A 291 23.30 -5.95 -1.17
N TRP A 292 23.90 -5.38 -0.12
CA TRP A 292 23.99 -3.92 0.06
C TRP A 292 24.74 -3.18 -1.06
N GLU A 293 25.74 -3.82 -1.68
CA GLU A 293 26.48 -3.19 -2.79
C GLU A 293 25.64 -3.16 -4.07
N GLY A 294 24.88 -4.21 -4.37
CA GLY A 294 23.91 -4.24 -5.47
C GLY A 294 22.81 -3.19 -5.28
N LEU A 295 22.19 -3.15 -4.11
CA LEU A 295 21.15 -2.17 -3.77
C LEU A 295 21.66 -0.72 -3.91
N LYS A 296 22.87 -0.45 -3.45
CA LYS A 296 23.53 0.86 -3.61
C LYS A 296 23.78 1.20 -5.08
N ALA A 297 24.28 0.24 -5.85
CA ALA A 297 24.54 0.44 -7.27
C ALA A 297 23.25 0.79 -8.03
N ASP A 298 22.15 0.07 -7.75
CA ASP A 298 20.85 0.28 -8.35
C ASP A 298 20.25 1.64 -7.94
N ALA A 299 20.25 1.97 -6.65
CA ALA A 299 19.74 3.25 -6.16
C ALA A 299 20.47 4.45 -6.81
N LEU A 300 21.80 4.39 -6.91
CA LEU A 300 22.59 5.44 -7.53
C LEU A 300 22.41 5.48 -9.06
N ALA A 301 22.17 4.33 -9.70
CA ALA A 301 21.88 4.27 -11.12
C ALA A 301 20.51 4.88 -11.46
N ALA A 302 19.47 4.53 -10.70
CA ALA A 302 18.13 5.10 -10.80
C ALA A 302 18.16 6.62 -10.55
N ASP A 303 18.87 7.06 -9.51
CA ASP A 303 19.00 8.49 -9.19
C ASP A 303 19.63 9.28 -10.33
N ARG A 304 20.70 8.79 -10.99
CA ARG A 304 21.34 9.48 -12.13
C ARG A 304 20.39 9.73 -13.30
N GLU A 305 19.36 8.90 -13.45
CA GLU A 305 18.35 9.01 -14.51
C GLU A 305 17.05 9.70 -14.07
N ASP A 306 17.08 10.37 -12.92
CA ASP A 306 15.92 11.07 -12.35
C ASP A 306 14.76 10.13 -11.97
N PHE A 307 15.06 8.89 -11.62
CA PHE A 307 14.07 7.99 -11.04
C PHE A 307 14.09 8.05 -9.52
N ARG A 308 12.89 8.01 -8.94
CA ARG A 308 12.72 7.71 -7.52
C ARG A 308 13.14 6.27 -7.25
N PHE A 309 13.66 6.06 -6.06
CA PHE A 309 13.98 4.74 -5.55
C PHE A 309 13.47 4.61 -4.12
N SER A 310 12.74 3.54 -3.82
CA SER A 310 12.38 3.21 -2.45
C SER A 310 13.02 1.89 -2.02
N LEU A 311 13.36 1.81 -0.75
CA LEU A 311 13.90 0.61 -0.12
C LEU A 311 13.04 0.24 1.08
N HIS A 312 12.58 -1.00 1.13
CA HIS A 312 11.98 -1.57 2.32
C HIS A 312 13.06 -1.76 3.38
N ALA A 313 12.81 -1.33 4.61
CA ALA A 313 13.70 -1.55 5.74
C ALA A 313 12.93 -1.54 7.07
N GLN A 314 13.05 -2.63 7.84
CA GLN A 314 12.37 -2.81 9.12
C GLN A 314 13.28 -2.54 10.33
N GLY A 315 14.49 -3.07 10.31
CA GLY A 315 15.44 -2.94 11.41
C GLY A 315 16.23 -1.64 11.38
N ASP A 316 16.66 -1.15 12.53
CA ASP A 316 17.42 0.10 12.66
C ASP A 316 18.78 0.06 11.95
N GLY A 317 19.37 -1.11 11.77
CA GLY A 317 20.58 -1.33 10.98
C GLY A 317 20.32 -1.13 9.48
N ALA A 318 19.26 -1.77 8.95
CA ALA A 318 18.87 -1.63 7.54
C ALA A 318 18.46 -0.19 7.22
N ILE A 319 17.69 0.46 8.10
CA ILE A 319 17.31 1.87 7.95
C ILE A 319 18.55 2.76 7.90
N GLY A 320 19.48 2.59 8.83
CA GLY A 320 20.73 3.36 8.86
C GLY A 320 21.56 3.22 7.58
N LYS A 321 21.75 1.98 7.09
CA LYS A 321 22.46 1.71 5.83
C LYS A 321 21.75 2.28 4.62
N THR A 322 20.41 2.20 4.59
CA THR A 322 19.60 2.81 3.53
C THR A 322 19.77 4.33 3.50
N VAL A 323 19.78 4.98 4.67
CA VAL A 323 20.08 6.43 4.77
C VAL A 323 21.50 6.74 4.24
N ASP A 324 22.50 5.88 4.53
CA ASP A 324 23.87 6.03 4.02
C ASP A 324 23.94 5.92 2.49
N ILE A 325 23.16 5.01 1.90
CA ILE A 325 23.04 4.87 0.43
C ILE A 325 22.42 6.14 -0.15
N PHE A 326 21.28 6.56 0.36
CA PHE A 326 20.57 7.72 -0.19
C PHE A 326 21.31 9.04 0.03
N ALA A 327 22.11 9.17 1.09
CA ALA A 327 22.97 10.34 1.29
C ALA A 327 23.94 10.61 0.13
N GLN A 328 24.24 9.59 -0.70
CA GLN A 328 25.10 9.64 -1.87
C GLN A 328 24.35 10.03 -3.17
N CYS A 329 23.01 10.04 -3.14
CA CYS A 329 22.18 10.48 -4.27
C CYS A 329 22.29 12.00 -4.47
N ARG A 330 21.89 12.46 -5.65
CA ARG A 330 21.95 13.88 -6.02
C ARG A 330 21.01 14.72 -5.17
N LYS A 331 21.45 15.92 -4.87
CA LYS A 331 20.72 16.90 -4.05
C LYS A 331 20.24 18.08 -4.88
N GLY A 332 19.10 18.62 -4.52
CA GLY A 332 18.56 19.87 -5.02
C GLY A 332 19.27 21.11 -4.40
N PRO A 333 18.87 22.32 -4.83
CA PRO A 333 19.41 23.57 -4.29
C PRO A 333 19.14 23.78 -2.79
N ASP A 334 18.13 23.12 -2.23
CA ASP A 334 17.76 23.13 -0.81
C ASP A 334 18.57 22.13 0.04
N GLY A 335 19.53 21.42 -0.57
CA GLY A 335 20.36 20.40 0.07
C GLY A 335 19.66 19.05 0.30
N LYS A 336 18.38 18.92 -0.05
CA LYS A 336 17.61 17.68 0.05
C LYS A 336 17.76 16.83 -1.21
N LEU A 337 17.42 15.55 -1.11
CA LEU A 337 17.47 14.60 -2.23
C LEU A 337 16.56 15.06 -3.37
N LYS A 338 17.11 15.10 -4.58
CA LYS A 338 16.38 15.58 -5.77
C LYS A 338 15.16 14.74 -6.10
N ASN A 339 15.27 13.42 -5.98
CA ASN A 339 14.26 12.45 -6.44
C ASN A 339 13.35 11.93 -5.33
N ARG A 340 13.41 12.51 -4.11
CA ARG A 340 12.53 12.14 -2.99
C ARG A 340 12.55 10.64 -2.72
N GLN A 341 13.76 10.08 -2.55
CA GLN A 341 13.94 8.67 -2.20
C GLN A 341 13.15 8.33 -0.93
N ALA A 342 12.64 7.12 -0.84
CA ALA A 342 11.77 6.73 0.26
C ALA A 342 12.28 5.48 0.99
N ILE A 343 11.96 5.39 2.27
CA ILE A 343 12.12 4.16 3.06
C ILE A 343 10.74 3.67 3.44
N THR A 344 10.48 2.40 3.20
CA THR A 344 9.19 1.75 3.45
C THR A 344 9.26 0.91 4.71
N ASP A 345 8.15 0.78 5.42
CA ASP A 345 7.92 0.03 6.64
C ASP A 345 8.42 0.73 7.91
N LEU A 346 9.73 0.84 8.16
CA LEU A 346 10.30 1.61 9.29
C LEU A 346 9.80 1.11 10.67
N GLU A 347 9.83 -0.22 10.91
CA GLU A 347 9.24 -0.81 12.12
C GLU A 347 9.98 -0.38 13.39
N CYS A 348 11.32 -0.56 13.44
CA CYS A 348 12.15 -0.18 14.58
C CYS A 348 13.25 0.77 14.10
N SER A 349 13.17 2.05 14.45
CA SER A 349 13.98 3.11 13.86
C SER A 349 14.86 3.82 14.90
N ASP A 350 16.17 3.93 14.65
CA ASP A 350 17.06 4.75 15.48
C ASP A 350 16.70 6.24 15.32
N PRO A 351 16.44 6.97 16.42
CA PRO A 351 16.12 8.39 16.38
C PRO A 351 17.12 9.27 15.62
N ALA A 352 18.41 8.93 15.64
CA ALA A 352 19.45 9.68 14.94
C ALA A 352 19.35 9.51 13.40
N ASP A 353 18.92 8.32 12.93
CA ASP A 353 18.69 8.11 11.51
C ASP A 353 17.42 8.81 11.03
N LEU A 354 16.39 8.92 11.87
CA LEU A 354 15.22 9.72 11.56
C LEU A 354 15.54 11.22 11.41
N GLU A 355 16.46 11.76 12.22
CA GLU A 355 16.97 13.13 12.05
C GLU A 355 17.71 13.30 10.70
N ARG A 356 18.52 12.31 10.33
CA ARG A 356 19.21 12.30 9.03
C ARG A 356 18.23 12.22 7.85
N MET A 357 17.16 11.40 7.98
CA MET A 357 16.09 11.31 6.98
C MET A 357 15.46 12.69 6.74
N GLY A 358 15.08 13.39 7.81
CA GLY A 358 14.50 14.74 7.73
C GLY A 358 15.45 15.75 7.08
N ALA A 359 16.73 15.75 7.47
CA ALA A 359 17.76 16.62 6.90
C ALA A 359 17.98 16.36 5.40
N LEU A 360 17.94 15.10 4.98
CA LEU A 360 18.11 14.69 3.58
C LEU A 360 16.81 14.80 2.75
N GLY A 361 15.64 14.93 3.38
CA GLY A 361 14.35 14.91 2.69
C GLY A 361 13.96 13.51 2.19
N ILE A 362 14.40 12.45 2.88
CA ILE A 362 13.95 11.08 2.64
C ILE A 362 12.51 10.97 3.10
N VAL A 363 11.66 10.37 2.29
CA VAL A 363 10.23 10.17 2.58
C VAL A 363 10.05 8.88 3.38
N ALA A 364 9.21 8.91 4.40
CA ALA A 364 8.77 7.71 5.11
C ALA A 364 7.47 7.17 4.50
N GLU A 365 7.44 5.89 4.14
CA GLU A 365 6.25 5.15 3.75
C GLU A 365 5.89 4.19 4.90
N ILE A 366 4.90 4.55 5.68
CA ILE A 366 4.52 3.79 6.88
C ILE A 366 3.20 3.03 6.68
N TYR A 367 3.01 1.96 7.44
CA TYR A 367 1.75 1.22 7.54
C TYR A 367 1.08 1.52 8.89
N PRO A 368 0.23 2.55 8.98
CA PRO A 368 -0.28 2.98 10.29
C PRO A 368 -1.19 1.96 10.96
N GLN A 369 -1.83 1.05 10.20
CA GLN A 369 -2.66 -0.04 10.73
C GLN A 369 -1.90 -1.34 11.03
N ILE A 370 -0.58 -1.40 10.90
CA ILE A 370 0.20 -2.65 11.07
C ILE A 370 -0.03 -3.37 12.41
N MET A 371 -0.50 -2.66 13.43
CA MET A 371 -0.88 -3.29 14.69
C MET A 371 -2.12 -4.19 14.58
N SER A 372 -2.93 -4.06 13.52
CA SER A 372 -4.17 -4.84 13.33
C SER A 372 -3.91 -6.33 13.12
N ILE A 373 -2.75 -6.70 12.59
CA ILE A 373 -2.37 -8.10 12.32
C ILE A 373 -1.65 -8.79 13.50
N ALA A 374 -1.56 -8.14 14.64
CA ALA A 374 -0.89 -8.68 15.82
C ALA A 374 -1.75 -8.55 17.07
N ASP A 375 -1.59 -9.46 18.01
CA ASP A 375 -2.07 -9.28 19.37
C ASP A 375 -0.98 -8.65 20.25
N ARG A 376 -1.40 -7.88 21.24
CA ARG A 376 -0.50 -7.15 22.13
C ARG A 376 0.47 -8.09 22.87
N ARG A 377 -0.03 -9.21 23.37
CA ARG A 377 0.76 -10.16 24.17
C ARG A 377 1.88 -10.77 23.32
N GLY A 378 1.55 -11.24 22.14
CA GLY A 378 2.52 -11.84 21.20
C GLY A 378 3.56 -10.82 20.74
N LYS A 379 3.13 -9.59 20.34
CA LYS A 379 4.07 -8.56 19.90
C LYS A 379 5.03 -8.13 21.01
N LEU A 380 4.55 -7.89 22.23
CA LEU A 380 5.42 -7.53 23.37
C LEU A 380 6.34 -8.68 23.81
N ALA A 381 5.89 -9.92 23.72
CA ALA A 381 6.74 -11.08 24.00
C ALA A 381 7.87 -11.17 22.97
N MET A 382 7.55 -11.03 21.68
CA MET A 382 8.52 -11.02 20.59
C MET A 382 9.56 -9.90 20.76
N ILE A 383 9.14 -8.66 21.03
CA ILE A 383 10.04 -7.52 21.24
C ILE A 383 10.98 -7.83 22.42
N ARG A 384 10.44 -8.27 23.55
CA ARG A 384 11.24 -8.57 24.77
C ARG A 384 12.27 -9.65 24.52
N GLU A 385 11.87 -10.71 23.81
CA GLU A 385 12.74 -11.85 23.51
C GLU A 385 13.82 -11.51 22.48
N LYS A 386 13.42 -10.82 21.40
CA LYS A 386 14.32 -10.62 20.26
C LYS A 386 15.25 -9.42 20.42
N ILE A 387 14.73 -8.27 20.86
CA ILE A 387 15.51 -7.03 20.89
C ILE A 387 15.54 -6.32 22.25
N GLY A 388 14.70 -6.72 23.20
CA GLY A 388 14.54 -6.06 24.50
C GLY A 388 13.64 -4.82 24.45
N MET A 389 13.06 -4.47 25.60
CA MET A 389 12.10 -3.37 25.69
C MET A 389 12.74 -2.00 25.47
N ASP A 390 14.03 -1.82 25.79
CA ASP A 390 14.73 -0.54 25.57
C ASP A 390 14.82 -0.21 24.08
N ARG A 391 15.19 -1.18 23.23
CA ARG A 391 15.14 -1.02 21.76
C ARG A 391 13.70 -0.99 21.27
N GLY A 392 12.81 -1.77 21.91
CA GLY A 392 11.37 -1.79 21.63
C GLY A 392 10.66 -0.45 21.81
N ALA A 393 11.22 0.47 22.59
CA ALA A 393 10.72 1.85 22.69
C ALA A 393 10.80 2.62 21.37
N ASN A 394 11.61 2.18 20.42
CA ASN A 394 11.76 2.77 19.09
C ASN A 394 10.84 2.14 18.02
N TYR A 395 9.98 1.20 18.41
CA TYR A 395 8.98 0.66 17.49
C TYR A 395 7.99 1.73 17.07
N TRP A 396 7.77 1.84 15.74
CA TRP A 396 6.83 2.76 15.09
C TRP A 396 6.97 4.20 15.59
N ASN A 397 8.22 4.70 15.65
CA ASN A 397 8.53 6.03 16.19
C ASN A 397 8.16 7.16 15.19
N ARG A 398 6.86 7.26 14.87
CA ARG A 398 6.29 8.22 13.91
C ARG A 398 6.37 9.65 14.42
N ARG A 399 6.31 9.84 15.75
CA ARG A 399 6.47 11.16 16.35
C ARG A 399 7.86 11.73 16.06
N LYS A 400 8.92 10.95 16.28
CA LYS A 400 10.28 11.39 15.97
C LYS A 400 10.48 11.66 14.49
N MET A 401 9.85 10.88 13.59
CA MET A 401 9.86 11.17 12.15
C MET A 401 9.30 12.57 11.88
N ALA A 402 8.09 12.86 12.40
CA ALA A 402 7.44 14.15 12.19
C ALA A 402 8.24 15.31 12.81
N ASP A 403 8.73 15.17 14.04
CA ASP A 403 9.52 16.19 14.73
C ASP A 403 10.87 16.46 14.05
N SER A 404 11.41 15.49 13.34
CA SER A 404 12.63 15.61 12.52
C SER A 404 12.39 16.20 11.12
N GLY A 405 11.14 16.52 10.77
CA GLY A 405 10.77 17.08 9.47
C GLY A 405 10.75 16.06 8.33
N VAL A 406 10.68 14.77 8.64
CA VAL A 406 10.46 13.71 7.65
C VAL A 406 9.05 13.85 7.08
N VAL A 407 8.91 13.86 5.77
CA VAL A 407 7.59 13.75 5.14
C VAL A 407 7.11 12.31 5.29
N ILE A 408 5.98 12.15 5.96
CA ILE A 408 5.35 10.85 6.18
C ILE A 408 4.24 10.66 5.14
N SER A 409 4.18 9.48 4.54
CA SER A 409 3.11 9.00 3.67
C SER A 409 2.66 7.62 4.14
N CYS A 410 1.42 7.25 3.83
CA CYS A 410 0.80 6.03 4.34
C CYS A 410 0.49 5.04 3.21
N GLY A 411 0.73 3.76 3.47
CA GLY A 411 0.33 2.64 2.63
C GLY A 411 -0.39 1.56 3.43
N THR A 412 -1.04 0.65 2.72
CA THR A 412 -1.70 -0.52 3.33
C THR A 412 -0.86 -1.78 3.21
N ASP A 413 0.11 -1.80 2.30
CA ASP A 413 0.79 -3.04 1.89
C ASP A 413 -0.23 -4.14 1.49
N LEU A 414 -1.39 -3.71 0.96
CA LEU A 414 -2.46 -4.62 0.54
C LEU A 414 -1.92 -5.66 -0.46
N PRO A 415 -2.11 -6.98 -0.24
CA PRO A 415 -3.15 -7.59 0.57
C PRO A 415 -2.82 -7.85 2.05
N LEU A 416 -1.76 -7.29 2.61
CA LEU A 416 -1.43 -7.47 4.03
C LEU A 416 -2.48 -6.81 4.93
N LEU A 417 -2.86 -5.55 4.64
CA LEU A 417 -3.77 -4.77 5.47
C LEU A 417 -5.01 -4.35 4.65
N TYR A 418 -6.16 -4.87 5.06
CA TYR A 418 -7.47 -4.54 4.46
C TYR A 418 -8.24 -3.48 5.25
N ASP A 419 -7.70 -3.01 6.37
CA ASP A 419 -8.35 -2.05 7.24
C ASP A 419 -8.62 -0.72 6.52
N ASN A 420 -9.70 -0.05 6.89
CA ASN A 420 -10.03 1.25 6.33
C ASN A 420 -9.21 2.38 6.99
N ILE A 421 -9.34 3.61 6.46
CA ILE A 421 -8.56 4.75 6.95
C ILE A 421 -8.88 5.12 8.41
N PRO A 422 -10.15 5.11 8.89
CA PRO A 422 -10.46 5.30 10.31
C PRO A 422 -9.78 4.30 11.25
N GLU A 423 -9.61 3.04 10.85
CA GLU A 423 -8.86 2.05 11.63
C GLU A 423 -7.39 2.43 11.78
N SER A 424 -6.81 3.10 10.78
CA SER A 424 -5.45 3.63 10.88
C SER A 424 -5.31 4.68 12.01
N ILE A 425 -6.39 5.40 12.34
CA ILE A 425 -6.41 6.33 13.47
C ILE A 425 -6.41 5.55 14.79
N TYR A 426 -7.20 4.50 14.89
CA TYR A 426 -7.24 3.66 16.09
C TYR A 426 -5.86 3.06 16.42
N HIS A 427 -5.20 2.50 15.41
CA HIS A 427 -3.89 1.88 15.56
C HIS A 427 -2.75 2.91 15.58
N GLY A 428 -2.73 3.83 14.63
CA GLY A 428 -1.61 4.76 14.42
C GLY A 428 -1.59 5.96 15.35
N VAL A 429 -2.76 6.45 15.81
CA VAL A 429 -2.90 7.55 16.77
C VAL A 429 -3.23 7.01 18.16
N GLY A 430 -4.17 6.07 18.26
CA GLY A 430 -4.54 5.42 19.51
C GLY A 430 -3.43 4.57 20.12
N ALA A 431 -2.52 4.05 19.29
CA ALA A 431 -1.49 3.07 19.66
C ALA A 431 -2.09 1.79 20.28
N LEU A 432 -3.22 1.36 19.76
CA LEU A 432 -4.02 0.26 20.30
C LEU A 432 -3.93 -0.96 19.39
N PHE A 433 -3.82 -2.14 19.99
CA PHE A 433 -3.99 -3.43 19.31
C PHE A 433 -5.50 -3.72 19.11
N PRO A 434 -5.87 -4.70 18.27
CA PRO A 434 -7.29 -5.00 17.98
C PRO A 434 -8.15 -5.23 19.22
N GLU A 435 -7.61 -5.87 20.24
CA GLU A 435 -8.27 -6.14 21.53
C GLU A 435 -8.39 -4.91 22.45
N GLY A 436 -7.79 -3.77 22.08
CA GLY A 436 -7.78 -2.55 22.87
C GLY A 436 -6.81 -2.60 24.06
N GLY A 437 -7.20 -1.97 25.18
CA GLY A 437 -6.43 -1.98 26.41
C GLY A 437 -5.44 -0.82 26.51
N GLN A 438 -4.24 -1.09 27.07
CA GLN A 438 -3.21 -0.06 27.24
C GLN A 438 -2.51 0.25 25.91
N PRO A 439 -2.33 1.51 25.54
CA PRO A 439 -1.55 1.89 24.37
C PRO A 439 -0.11 1.35 24.43
N PHE A 440 0.46 1.10 23.25
CA PHE A 440 1.87 0.71 23.11
C PHE A 440 2.67 1.86 22.49
N ASN A 441 3.74 2.31 23.16
CA ASN A 441 4.57 3.44 22.71
C ASN A 441 3.72 4.68 22.30
N LYS A 442 2.79 5.09 23.17
CA LYS A 442 1.86 6.21 22.89
C LYS A 442 2.58 7.51 22.53
N GLU A 443 3.73 7.75 23.09
CA GLU A 443 4.62 8.88 22.83
C GLU A 443 5.15 8.92 21.38
N ASN A 444 5.15 7.79 20.69
CA ASN A 444 5.62 7.65 19.31
C ASN A 444 4.55 7.99 18.26
N THR A 445 3.34 8.35 18.67
CA THR A 445 2.22 8.50 17.75
C THR A 445 2.12 9.90 17.13
N LEU A 446 1.44 9.96 15.99
CA LEU A 446 0.99 11.20 15.34
C LEU A 446 -0.32 11.70 15.98
N THR A 447 -0.68 12.95 15.73
CA THR A 447 -2.04 13.46 15.91
C THR A 447 -2.95 13.00 14.76
N VAL A 448 -4.28 13.09 14.92
CA VAL A 448 -5.24 12.80 13.84
C VAL A 448 -4.95 13.65 12.60
N ALA A 449 -4.68 14.94 12.77
CA ALA A 449 -4.37 15.84 11.66
C ALA A 449 -3.10 15.43 10.91
N GLU A 450 -2.03 15.08 11.62
CA GLU A 450 -0.77 14.64 11.01
C GLU A 450 -0.96 13.33 10.26
N LEU A 451 -1.72 12.38 10.81
CA LEU A 451 -1.99 11.10 10.14
C LEU A 451 -2.86 11.30 8.88
N LEU A 452 -3.95 12.09 8.96
CA LEU A 452 -4.76 12.39 7.77
C LEU A 452 -3.95 13.18 6.73
N LYS A 453 -3.06 14.09 7.16
CA LYS A 453 -2.14 14.77 6.25
C LYS A 453 -1.16 13.78 5.59
N ALA A 454 -0.70 12.76 6.30
CA ALA A 454 0.16 11.71 5.73
C ALA A 454 -0.59 10.86 4.67
N TRP A 455 -1.88 10.55 4.89
CA TRP A 455 -2.73 9.88 3.91
C TRP A 455 -3.11 10.76 2.71
N THR A 456 -3.05 12.07 2.81
CA THR A 456 -3.46 13.01 1.75
C THR A 456 -2.26 13.72 1.12
N TRP A 457 -1.85 14.86 1.64
CA TRP A 457 -0.73 15.65 1.12
C TRP A 457 0.60 14.86 1.13
N GLY A 458 0.89 14.11 2.19
CA GLY A 458 2.09 13.29 2.30
C GLY A 458 2.16 12.22 1.22
N GLY A 459 1.04 11.56 0.94
CA GLY A 459 0.91 10.62 -0.17
C GLY A 459 1.14 11.30 -1.52
N GLN A 460 0.51 12.44 -1.78
CA GLN A 460 0.70 13.18 -3.02
C GLN A 460 2.12 13.74 -3.16
N TYR A 461 2.76 14.16 -2.05
CA TYR A 461 4.18 14.53 -2.04
C TYR A 461 5.07 13.34 -2.43
N ASN A 462 4.79 12.17 -1.89
CA ASN A 462 5.46 10.93 -2.28
C ASN A 462 5.32 10.67 -3.79
N LEU A 463 4.14 10.91 -4.36
CA LEU A 463 3.90 10.74 -5.81
C LEU A 463 4.43 11.89 -6.68
N GLY A 464 4.91 13.00 -6.09
CA GLY A 464 5.32 14.20 -6.83
C GLY A 464 4.15 14.99 -7.41
N CYS A 465 2.97 14.87 -6.80
CA CYS A 465 1.70 15.45 -7.28
C CYS A 465 1.09 16.47 -6.31
N GLU A 466 1.76 16.84 -5.22
CA GLU A 466 1.26 17.72 -4.17
C GLU A 466 0.89 19.14 -4.65
N ALA A 467 1.48 19.59 -5.75
CA ALA A 467 1.08 20.84 -6.39
C ALA A 467 -0.31 20.78 -7.03
N ARG A 468 -0.79 19.56 -7.34
CA ARG A 468 -2.04 19.32 -8.08
C ARG A 468 -3.13 18.68 -7.23
N SER A 469 -2.81 18.00 -6.13
CA SER A 469 -3.75 17.26 -5.30
C SER A 469 -3.24 17.16 -3.83
N GLY A 470 -4.04 16.57 -2.93
CA GLY A 470 -3.67 16.28 -1.54
C GLY A 470 -4.06 17.34 -0.53
N THR A 471 -4.58 18.48 -0.97
CA THR A 471 -5.21 19.51 -0.12
C THR A 471 -6.43 20.09 -0.81
N LEU A 472 -7.38 20.65 -0.03
CA LEU A 472 -8.56 21.32 -0.57
C LEU A 472 -8.24 22.81 -0.81
N GLU A 473 -7.63 23.10 -1.96
CA GLU A 473 -7.25 24.46 -2.36
C GLU A 473 -7.75 24.74 -3.78
N ALA A 474 -8.08 25.99 -4.02
CA ALA A 474 -8.48 26.45 -5.36
C ALA A 474 -7.40 26.10 -6.41
N GLY A 475 -7.84 25.58 -7.55
CA GLY A 475 -6.98 25.16 -8.66
C GLY A 475 -6.44 23.75 -8.57
N LYS A 476 -6.62 23.04 -7.46
CA LYS A 476 -6.24 21.62 -7.32
C LYS A 476 -7.33 20.70 -7.87
N MET A 477 -6.94 19.47 -8.14
CA MET A 477 -7.85 18.42 -8.59
C MET A 477 -8.93 18.16 -7.55
N ALA A 478 -10.14 17.93 -8.00
CA ALA A 478 -11.26 17.57 -7.15
C ALA A 478 -11.23 16.07 -6.80
N ASP A 479 -10.21 15.70 -6.03
CA ASP A 479 -10.05 14.39 -5.40
C ASP A 479 -10.42 14.57 -3.92
N ILE A 480 -11.59 14.07 -3.50
CA ILE A 480 -12.22 14.37 -2.20
C ILE A 480 -12.75 13.09 -1.57
N ALA A 481 -12.56 12.94 -0.27
CA ALA A 481 -13.19 11.89 0.54
C ALA A 481 -14.08 12.51 1.62
N VAL A 482 -15.19 11.85 1.93
CA VAL A 482 -16.08 12.23 3.02
C VAL A 482 -16.27 11.04 3.94
N LEU A 483 -15.97 11.23 5.23
CA LEU A 483 -16.29 10.26 6.27
C LEU A 483 -17.65 10.61 6.90
N ASP A 484 -18.42 9.60 7.24
CA ASP A 484 -19.75 9.73 7.84
C ASP A 484 -19.71 10.33 9.26
N GLU A 485 -18.55 10.27 9.92
CA GLU A 485 -18.28 10.91 11.23
C GLU A 485 -17.08 11.86 11.19
N ASN A 486 -17.08 12.84 12.10
CA ASN A 486 -15.93 13.72 12.33
C ASN A 486 -14.92 13.03 13.25
N VAL A 487 -13.96 12.31 12.69
CA VAL A 487 -12.93 11.54 13.41
C VAL A 487 -12.02 12.36 14.33
N PHE A 488 -12.05 13.70 14.25
CA PHE A 488 -11.37 14.57 15.22
C PHE A 488 -12.10 14.67 16.56
N ARG A 489 -13.39 14.30 16.59
CA ARG A 489 -14.26 14.36 17.77
C ARG A 489 -14.75 12.98 18.20
N THR A 490 -14.68 12.00 17.33
CA THR A 490 -15.09 10.63 17.61
C THR A 490 -14.18 10.01 18.68
N PRO A 491 -14.72 9.42 19.75
CA PRO A 491 -13.93 8.72 20.75
C PRO A 491 -13.08 7.61 20.13
N MET A 492 -11.87 7.39 20.65
CA MET A 492 -10.89 6.47 20.06
C MET A 492 -11.39 5.01 19.98
N ASP A 493 -12.19 4.59 20.94
CA ASP A 493 -12.82 3.25 20.96
C ASP A 493 -13.90 3.06 19.89
N ARG A 494 -14.43 4.15 19.34
CA ARG A 494 -15.45 4.16 18.30
C ARG A 494 -14.95 4.61 16.92
N VAL A 495 -13.73 5.13 16.83
CA VAL A 495 -13.23 5.67 15.56
C VAL A 495 -13.20 4.63 14.43
N ARG A 496 -13.08 3.34 14.78
CA ARG A 496 -13.14 2.22 13.82
C ARG A 496 -14.52 2.04 13.17
N ASP A 497 -15.58 2.54 13.81
CA ASP A 497 -16.95 2.43 13.30
C ASP A 497 -17.22 3.43 12.17
N ALA A 498 -16.40 4.48 12.05
CA ALA A 498 -16.52 5.47 11.00
C ALA A 498 -16.23 4.86 9.62
N ALA A 499 -16.97 5.30 8.61
CA ALA A 499 -16.85 4.81 7.25
C ALA A 499 -16.76 5.97 6.24
N VAL A 500 -16.19 5.70 5.08
CA VAL A 500 -16.24 6.62 3.96
C VAL A 500 -17.62 6.54 3.31
N CYS A 501 -18.30 7.67 3.19
CA CYS A 501 -19.64 7.76 2.63
C CYS A 501 -19.70 8.43 1.25
N LEU A 502 -18.62 9.12 0.84
CA LEU A 502 -18.47 9.65 -0.52
C LEU A 502 -16.99 9.72 -0.90
N THR A 503 -16.69 9.34 -2.12
CA THR A 503 -15.38 9.56 -2.76
C THR A 503 -15.57 10.18 -4.13
N MET A 504 -14.85 11.25 -4.38
CA MET A 504 -14.80 11.96 -5.66
C MET A 504 -13.38 11.87 -6.22
N VAL A 505 -13.25 11.51 -7.48
CA VAL A 505 -11.99 11.47 -8.22
C VAL A 505 -12.15 12.28 -9.48
N ASP A 506 -11.25 13.22 -9.71
CA ASP A 506 -11.28 14.10 -10.90
C ASP A 506 -12.65 14.80 -11.10
N GLY A 507 -13.30 15.17 -9.98
CA GLY A 507 -14.62 15.81 -9.99
C GLY A 507 -15.82 14.87 -10.16
N VAL A 508 -15.58 13.57 -10.34
CA VAL A 508 -16.62 12.55 -10.50
C VAL A 508 -16.82 11.78 -9.21
N ILE A 509 -18.06 11.66 -8.74
CA ILE A 509 -18.37 10.81 -7.57
C ILE A 509 -18.28 9.34 -8.00
N VAL A 510 -17.29 8.63 -7.48
CA VAL A 510 -17.00 7.21 -7.78
C VAL A 510 -17.49 6.24 -6.72
N HIS A 511 -17.77 6.75 -5.52
CA HIS A 511 -18.38 6.01 -4.41
C HIS A 511 -19.34 6.90 -3.65
N ARG A 512 -20.52 6.39 -3.28
CA ARG A 512 -21.51 7.14 -2.52
C ARG A 512 -22.49 6.20 -1.78
N THR A 513 -22.69 6.45 -0.47
CA THR A 513 -23.67 5.77 0.39
C THR A 513 -24.68 6.73 1.04
N VAL A 514 -24.56 8.04 0.82
CA VAL A 514 -25.38 9.13 1.39
C VAL A 514 -25.97 10.03 0.31
#